data_9e0c11d2bd084e4557000b22dfc9eca1
#
_entry.id   9e0c11d2bd084e4557000b22dfc9eca1
#
_cell.length_a   1.000
_cell.length_b   1.000
_cell.length_c   1.000
_cell.angle_alpha   90.00
_cell.angle_beta   90.00
_cell.angle_gamma   90.00
#
_symmetry.space_group_name_H-M   'P 1'
#
loop_
_entity.id
_entity.type
_entity.pdbx_description
1 polymer ?
#
loop_
_entity_poly.entity_id
_entity_poly.type
_entity_poly.pdbx_seq_one_letter_code
_entity_poly.pdbx_strand_id
1 'polypeptide(L)'
;MTAAARLTFLLALTFTVPVGAQQVPDSAFRPPVPRPAYAAGQGPVICLDEAHHNFHTLDNRFFAFGELARRDGFRVVPSRSPFTSTALGSCNLLVISNAQWSDAQWNTYPTPTPSAFAKGEIAAVRNWVGTGGALLLIADHMPLAGAASELAAAFEVAFADGFAVKGFTSKAGRDSAFATPTLFRPSDGTLAMHPIVSGRDSTERVTQVRSFTGQAFQGRARDLQPVMILPPDFVSLEPR
;
A
#
# COMPACT_ATOMS: atom_id res chain seq x y z
N MET A 1 32.41 69.35 8.26
CA MET A 1 31.66 68.67 7.21
C MET A 1 31.73 67.19 7.53
N THR A 2 30.70 66.64 8.15
CA THR A 2 30.64 65.21 8.59
C THR A 2 29.72 64.45 7.65
N ALA A 3 30.30 63.53 6.92
CA ALA A 3 29.59 62.65 6.01
C ALA A 3 28.91 61.49 6.81
N ALA A 4 27.58 61.44 6.80
CA ALA A 4 26.83 60.36 7.39
C ALA A 4 26.72 59.20 6.38
N ALA A 5 27.31 58.03 6.68
CA ALA A 5 27.15 56.83 5.91
C ALA A 5 25.78 56.20 6.23
N ARG A 6 24.93 56.06 5.21
CA ARG A 6 23.65 55.32 5.30
C ARG A 6 23.93 53.84 5.03
N LEU A 7 23.78 53.04 6.07
CA LEU A 7 23.83 51.58 6.00
C LEU A 7 22.45 51.07 5.58
N THR A 8 22.33 50.60 4.35
CA THR A 8 21.09 49.97 3.85
C THR A 8 21.11 48.49 4.22
N PHE A 9 20.25 48.11 5.17
CA PHE A 9 20.07 46.67 5.54
C PHE A 9 19.14 46.03 4.51
N LEU A 10 19.65 45.17 3.66
CA LEU A 10 18.84 44.29 2.82
C LEU A 10 18.33 43.14 3.68
N LEU A 11 17.04 43.14 4.00
CA LEU A 11 16.36 42.04 4.66
C LEU A 11 16.09 40.96 3.61
N ALA A 12 16.91 39.92 3.58
CA ALA A 12 16.65 38.73 2.74
C ALA A 12 15.50 37.93 3.37
N LEU A 13 14.28 38.05 2.80
CA LEU A 13 13.17 37.14 3.12
C LEU A 13 13.52 35.75 2.58
N THR A 14 13.95 34.85 3.44
CA THR A 14 14.02 33.43 3.13
C THR A 14 12.60 32.83 3.17
N PHE A 15 12.00 32.63 2.02
CA PHE A 15 10.80 31.84 1.89
C PHE A 15 11.17 30.37 2.17
N THR A 16 10.88 29.88 3.37
CA THR A 16 10.87 28.44 3.66
C THR A 16 9.64 27.85 2.98
N VAL A 17 9.81 27.29 1.79
CA VAL A 17 8.79 26.43 1.18
C VAL A 17 8.67 25.22 2.09
N PRO A 18 7.47 24.87 2.61
CA PRO A 18 7.32 23.62 3.33
C PRO A 18 7.62 22.49 2.34
N VAL A 19 8.72 21.79 2.54
CA VAL A 19 9.02 20.54 1.83
C VAL A 19 8.07 19.51 2.42
N GLY A 20 6.85 19.44 1.87
CA GLY A 20 5.98 18.30 2.10
C GLY A 20 6.74 17.05 1.65
N ALA A 21 6.84 16.04 2.50
CA ALA A 21 7.46 14.77 2.13
C ALA A 21 6.65 14.17 0.96
N GLN A 22 7.08 14.44 -0.25
CA GLN A 22 6.49 13.85 -1.46
C GLN A 22 7.04 12.45 -1.63
N GLN A 23 6.14 11.47 -1.67
CA GLN A 23 6.48 10.13 -2.15
C GLN A 23 6.74 10.22 -3.66
N VAL A 24 8.00 10.06 -4.04
CA VAL A 24 8.41 10.04 -5.44
C VAL A 24 8.79 8.61 -5.84
N PRO A 25 8.55 8.20 -7.10
CA PRO A 25 8.98 6.89 -7.57
C PRO A 25 10.50 6.81 -7.63
N ASP A 26 11.08 5.68 -7.23
CA ASP A 26 12.46 5.36 -7.57
C ASP A 26 12.51 4.83 -9.01
N SER A 27 12.56 5.75 -9.95
CA SER A 27 12.64 5.43 -11.38
C SER A 27 13.99 4.85 -11.80
N ALA A 28 15.01 4.86 -10.93
CA ALA A 28 16.31 4.24 -11.14
C ALA A 28 16.38 2.81 -10.57
N PHE A 29 15.34 2.35 -9.87
CA PHE A 29 15.34 1.03 -9.25
C PHE A 29 15.52 -0.10 -10.30
N ARG A 30 16.62 -0.82 -10.18
CA ARG A 30 16.99 -1.94 -11.05
C ARG A 30 17.55 -3.08 -10.22
N PRO A 31 16.72 -3.77 -9.41
CA PRO A 31 17.21 -4.81 -8.52
C PRO A 31 17.77 -5.97 -9.31
N PRO A 32 18.87 -6.58 -8.87
CA PRO A 32 19.31 -7.85 -9.43
C PRO A 32 18.32 -8.95 -9.05
N VAL A 33 17.90 -9.74 -10.03
CA VAL A 33 17.11 -10.96 -9.83
C VAL A 33 17.91 -12.12 -10.43
N PRO A 34 18.87 -12.69 -9.68
CA PRO A 34 19.79 -13.68 -10.22
C PRO A 34 19.13 -15.02 -10.60
N ARG A 35 17.95 -15.30 -10.04
CA ARG A 35 17.17 -16.51 -10.32
C ARG A 35 15.70 -16.09 -10.55
N PRO A 36 15.36 -15.56 -11.73
CA PRO A 36 13.99 -15.16 -12.01
C PRO A 36 13.05 -16.40 -12.01
N ALA A 37 11.81 -16.18 -11.57
CA ALA A 37 10.80 -17.24 -11.51
C ALA A 37 10.43 -17.76 -12.91
N TYR A 38 10.50 -16.87 -13.92
CA TYR A 38 10.19 -17.19 -15.32
C TYR A 38 11.23 -16.57 -16.26
N ALA A 39 11.34 -17.10 -17.46
CA ALA A 39 12.05 -16.40 -18.53
C ALA A 39 11.37 -15.05 -18.81
N ALA A 40 12.13 -14.07 -19.29
CA ALA A 40 11.66 -12.71 -19.45
C ALA A 40 10.34 -12.63 -20.23
N GLY A 41 9.29 -12.12 -19.61
CA GLY A 41 7.97 -11.95 -20.19
C GLY A 41 7.19 -13.23 -20.47
N GLN A 42 7.65 -14.38 -19.98
CA GLN A 42 6.95 -15.67 -20.13
C GLN A 42 6.10 -16.04 -18.91
N GLY A 43 6.21 -15.29 -17.84
CA GLY A 43 5.44 -15.51 -16.62
C GLY A 43 3.98 -15.05 -16.74
N PRO A 44 3.20 -15.34 -15.69
CA PRO A 44 1.80 -14.91 -15.58
C PRO A 44 1.63 -13.40 -15.76
N VAL A 45 0.41 -13.00 -16.12
CA VAL A 45 0.05 -11.58 -16.25
C VAL A 45 -0.34 -11.02 -14.88
N ILE A 46 0.36 -9.97 -14.48
CA ILE A 46 0.01 -9.12 -13.35
C ILE A 46 -0.68 -7.87 -13.90
N CYS A 47 -1.95 -7.69 -13.56
CA CYS A 47 -2.69 -6.48 -13.84
C CYS A 47 -2.63 -5.57 -12.61
N LEU A 48 -2.07 -4.35 -12.75
CA LEU A 48 -2.14 -3.34 -11.70
C LEU A 48 -3.35 -2.43 -11.98
N ASP A 49 -4.23 -2.32 -11.00
CA ASP A 49 -5.38 -1.42 -11.06
C ASP A 49 -4.94 0.05 -11.13
N GLU A 50 -5.39 0.74 -12.18
CA GLU A 50 -5.22 2.19 -12.40
C GLU A 50 -6.55 2.84 -12.81
N ALA A 51 -7.68 2.16 -12.55
CA ALA A 51 -9.02 2.63 -12.93
C ALA A 51 -9.76 3.32 -11.78
N HIS A 52 -9.33 3.12 -10.54
CA HIS A 52 -10.07 3.51 -9.35
C HIS A 52 -9.35 4.62 -8.56
N HIS A 53 -8.95 5.68 -9.25
CA HIS A 53 -8.22 6.82 -8.65
C HIS A 53 -7.05 6.38 -7.78
N ASN A 54 -6.35 5.33 -8.18
CA ASN A 54 -5.32 4.68 -7.40
C ASN A 54 -4.15 5.61 -7.10
N PHE A 55 -3.76 5.67 -5.84
CA PHE A 55 -2.59 6.43 -5.41
C PHE A 55 -1.28 5.85 -5.98
N HIS A 56 -1.27 4.57 -6.31
CA HIS A 56 -0.13 3.83 -6.84
C HIS A 56 -0.38 3.35 -8.27
N THR A 57 0.43 3.84 -9.22
CA THR A 57 0.42 3.44 -10.63
C THR A 57 1.79 2.97 -11.08
N LEU A 58 1.87 2.23 -12.21
CA LEU A 58 3.14 1.66 -12.74
C LEU A 58 4.14 2.71 -13.20
N ASP A 59 3.67 3.87 -13.61
CA ASP A 59 4.51 4.99 -14.04
C ASP A 59 4.86 5.96 -12.89
N ASN A 60 4.34 5.70 -11.69
CA ASN A 60 4.53 6.50 -10.50
C ASN A 60 5.06 5.62 -9.34
N ARG A 61 4.39 5.64 -8.20
CA ARG A 61 4.87 5.05 -6.92
C ARG A 61 5.06 3.53 -6.95
N PHE A 62 4.39 2.82 -7.86
CA PHE A 62 4.57 1.38 -8.07
C PHE A 62 5.52 1.04 -9.23
N PHE A 63 6.29 2.02 -9.71
CA PHE A 63 7.35 1.77 -10.72
C PHE A 63 8.31 0.67 -10.28
N ALA A 64 8.82 0.75 -9.04
CA ALA A 64 9.76 -0.23 -8.49
C ALA A 64 9.14 -1.64 -8.38
N PHE A 65 7.87 -1.76 -7.99
CA PHE A 65 7.13 -3.02 -7.98
C PHE A 65 7.04 -3.61 -9.40
N GLY A 66 6.64 -2.79 -10.37
CA GLY A 66 6.54 -3.20 -11.76
C GLY A 66 7.86 -3.68 -12.34
N GLU A 67 8.96 -2.96 -12.06
CA GLU A 67 10.31 -3.35 -12.49
C GLU A 67 10.78 -4.65 -11.86
N LEU A 68 10.56 -4.83 -10.56
CA LEU A 68 10.91 -6.07 -9.87
C LEU A 68 10.17 -7.26 -10.50
N ALA A 69 8.87 -7.15 -10.68
CA ALA A 69 8.05 -8.22 -11.24
C ALA A 69 8.43 -8.54 -12.72
N ARG A 70 8.71 -7.53 -13.54
CA ARG A 70 9.19 -7.74 -14.93
C ARG A 70 10.53 -8.44 -14.95
N ARG A 71 11.46 -8.09 -14.06
CA ARG A 71 12.77 -8.75 -13.96
C ARG A 71 12.69 -10.17 -13.43
N ASP A 72 11.64 -10.49 -12.68
CA ASP A 72 11.33 -11.86 -12.24
C ASP A 72 10.57 -12.66 -13.31
N GLY A 73 10.36 -12.07 -14.49
CA GLY A 73 9.82 -12.70 -15.69
C GLY A 73 8.32 -12.56 -15.90
N PHE A 74 7.61 -11.86 -15.02
CA PHE A 74 6.16 -11.60 -15.18
C PHE A 74 5.86 -10.60 -16.29
N ARG A 75 4.65 -10.67 -16.83
CA ARG A 75 4.08 -9.63 -17.70
C ARG A 75 3.26 -8.67 -16.84
N VAL A 76 3.70 -7.43 -16.70
CA VAL A 76 3.04 -6.44 -15.85
C VAL A 76 2.38 -5.38 -16.72
N VAL A 77 1.07 -5.26 -16.60
CA VAL A 77 0.24 -4.35 -17.39
C VAL A 77 -0.67 -3.50 -16.50
N PRO A 78 -0.95 -2.24 -16.87
CA PRO A 78 -1.96 -1.44 -16.20
C PRO A 78 -3.37 -1.91 -16.59
N SER A 79 -4.29 -1.93 -15.61
CA SER A 79 -5.72 -2.13 -15.82
C SER A 79 -6.44 -0.79 -15.63
N ARG A 80 -6.89 -0.17 -16.73
CA ARG A 80 -7.48 1.17 -16.75
C ARG A 80 -8.99 1.18 -17.03
N SER A 81 -9.63 0.04 -16.84
CA SER A 81 -11.07 -0.10 -17.05
C SER A 81 -11.74 -0.69 -15.81
N PRO A 82 -13.01 -0.38 -15.57
CA PRO A 82 -13.78 -1.02 -14.51
C PRO A 82 -13.72 -2.53 -14.57
N PHE A 83 -13.81 -3.19 -13.42
CA PHE A 83 -13.69 -4.64 -13.34
C PHE A 83 -14.92 -5.33 -13.91
N THR A 84 -14.69 -6.08 -14.95
CA THR A 84 -15.68 -6.99 -15.57
C THR A 84 -15.03 -8.36 -15.77
N SER A 85 -15.84 -9.39 -16.01
CA SER A 85 -15.31 -10.71 -16.33
C SER A 85 -14.38 -10.69 -17.55
N THR A 86 -14.71 -9.87 -18.54
CA THR A 86 -13.89 -9.70 -19.76
C THR A 86 -12.55 -8.99 -19.44
N ALA A 87 -12.57 -7.90 -18.67
CA ALA A 87 -11.36 -7.16 -18.30
C ALA A 87 -10.41 -8.04 -17.45
N LEU A 88 -10.97 -8.82 -16.53
CA LEU A 88 -10.20 -9.70 -15.65
C LEU A 88 -9.72 -10.99 -16.34
N GLY A 89 -10.32 -11.37 -17.47
CA GLY A 89 -10.00 -12.62 -18.16
C GLY A 89 -8.57 -12.74 -18.67
N SER A 90 -7.87 -11.63 -18.86
CA SER A 90 -6.47 -11.59 -19.29
C SER A 90 -5.47 -11.60 -18.12
N CYS A 91 -5.94 -11.47 -16.88
CA CYS A 91 -5.13 -11.35 -15.68
C CYS A 91 -4.98 -12.71 -14.98
N ASN A 92 -3.80 -12.99 -14.45
CA ASN A 92 -3.58 -14.09 -13.54
C ASN A 92 -3.51 -13.59 -12.08
N LEU A 93 -2.94 -12.42 -11.88
CA LEU A 93 -2.92 -11.70 -10.60
C LEU A 93 -3.45 -10.29 -10.82
N LEU A 94 -4.48 -9.90 -10.09
CA LEU A 94 -4.92 -8.52 -9.97
C LEU A 94 -4.29 -7.89 -8.74
N VAL A 95 -3.58 -6.79 -8.92
CA VAL A 95 -3.03 -5.97 -7.83
C VAL A 95 -3.82 -4.68 -7.76
N ILE A 96 -4.47 -4.44 -6.64
CA ILE A 96 -5.16 -3.20 -6.33
C ILE A 96 -4.38 -2.53 -5.21
N SER A 97 -3.93 -1.29 -5.42
CA SER A 97 -3.17 -0.58 -4.41
C SER A 97 -3.73 0.83 -4.20
N ASN A 98 -4.21 1.07 -2.99
CA ASN A 98 -4.69 2.36 -2.54
C ASN A 98 -5.70 3.00 -3.51
N ALA A 99 -6.73 2.23 -3.87
CA ALA A 99 -7.87 2.73 -4.62
C ALA A 99 -8.66 3.77 -3.80
N GLN A 100 -9.24 4.75 -4.48
CA GLN A 100 -10.05 5.81 -3.89
C GLN A 100 -11.39 5.94 -4.63
N TRP A 101 -12.36 6.55 -3.97
CA TRP A 101 -13.71 6.76 -4.55
C TRP A 101 -13.78 7.92 -5.56
N SER A 102 -12.75 8.78 -5.59
CA SER A 102 -12.64 9.95 -6.46
C SER A 102 -11.21 10.46 -6.48
N ASP A 103 -10.95 11.50 -7.24
CA ASP A 103 -9.67 12.24 -7.23
C ASP A 103 -9.47 13.09 -5.95
N ALA A 104 -10.21 12.83 -4.89
CA ALA A 104 -10.04 13.47 -3.60
C ALA A 104 -8.64 13.23 -3.04
N GLN A 105 -8.17 14.19 -2.26
CA GLN A 105 -6.87 14.03 -1.61
C GLN A 105 -6.93 12.90 -0.57
N TRP A 106 -5.91 12.07 -0.55
CA TRP A 106 -5.77 10.93 0.36
C TRP A 106 -5.80 11.32 1.86
N ASN A 107 -5.70 12.58 2.21
CA ASN A 107 -5.80 13.13 3.57
C ASN A 107 -7.20 13.69 3.91
N THR A 108 -8.20 13.38 3.09
CA THR A 108 -9.60 13.68 3.38
C THR A 108 -10.25 12.43 3.98
N TYR A 109 -10.88 12.56 5.14
CA TYR A 109 -11.39 11.45 5.95
C TYR A 109 -12.91 11.50 6.13
N PRO A 110 -13.69 11.19 5.08
CA PRO A 110 -15.15 11.09 5.22
C PRO A 110 -15.52 9.88 6.09
N THR A 111 -16.60 10.00 6.85
CA THR A 111 -17.14 8.90 7.67
C THR A 111 -18.63 8.73 7.41
N PRO A 112 -19.08 7.58 6.86
CA PRO A 112 -18.24 6.48 6.38
C PRO A 112 -17.44 6.86 5.12
N THR A 113 -16.31 6.21 4.90
CA THR A 113 -15.54 6.36 3.66
C THR A 113 -16.31 5.70 2.51
N PRO A 114 -16.55 6.40 1.39
CA PRO A 114 -17.21 5.81 0.23
C PRO A 114 -16.37 4.69 -0.40
N SER A 115 -17.04 3.66 -0.95
CA SER A 115 -16.35 2.59 -1.68
C SER A 115 -15.71 3.10 -2.97
N ALA A 116 -14.51 2.63 -3.27
CA ALA A 116 -13.84 2.85 -4.56
C ALA A 116 -14.49 2.04 -5.70
N PHE A 117 -15.25 1.00 -5.37
CA PHE A 117 -15.73 0.01 -6.33
C PHE A 117 -17.25 -0.03 -6.36
N ALA A 118 -17.81 -0.13 -7.55
CA ALA A 118 -19.22 -0.43 -7.72
C ALA A 118 -19.52 -1.89 -7.31
N LYS A 119 -20.75 -2.17 -6.87
CA LYS A 119 -21.18 -3.51 -6.47
C LYS A 119 -20.96 -4.57 -7.56
N GLY A 120 -21.15 -4.19 -8.82
CA GLY A 120 -20.93 -5.08 -9.97
C GLY A 120 -19.45 -5.45 -10.13
N GLU A 121 -18.54 -4.54 -9.84
CA GLU A 121 -17.09 -4.77 -9.88
C GLU A 121 -16.64 -5.69 -8.74
N ILE A 122 -17.14 -5.47 -7.54
CA ILE A 122 -16.90 -6.35 -6.38
C ILE A 122 -17.34 -7.78 -6.72
N ALA A 123 -18.54 -7.93 -7.30
CA ALA A 123 -19.04 -9.25 -7.72
C ALA A 123 -18.16 -9.88 -8.81
N ALA A 124 -17.71 -9.08 -9.79
CA ALA A 124 -16.82 -9.58 -10.86
C ALA A 124 -15.49 -10.05 -10.31
N VAL A 125 -14.85 -9.29 -9.42
CA VAL A 125 -13.57 -9.68 -8.78
C VAL A 125 -13.77 -10.94 -7.94
N ARG A 126 -14.82 -10.99 -7.10
CA ARG A 126 -15.11 -12.17 -6.27
C ARG A 126 -15.30 -13.43 -7.11
N ASN A 127 -16.07 -13.34 -8.19
CA ASN A 127 -16.32 -14.48 -9.09
C ASN A 127 -15.04 -14.91 -9.80
N TRP A 128 -14.24 -13.97 -10.28
CA TRP A 128 -12.98 -14.22 -10.95
C TRP A 128 -11.97 -14.93 -10.01
N VAL A 129 -11.86 -14.48 -8.75
CA VAL A 129 -11.04 -15.18 -7.74
C VAL A 129 -11.58 -16.58 -7.49
N GLY A 130 -12.92 -16.73 -7.36
CA GLY A 130 -13.57 -18.02 -7.18
C GLY A 130 -13.32 -19.03 -8.34
N THR A 131 -12.93 -18.54 -9.51
CA THR A 131 -12.57 -19.38 -10.67
C THR A 131 -11.05 -19.53 -10.87
N GLY A 132 -10.23 -19.13 -9.90
CA GLY A 132 -8.78 -19.34 -9.89
C GLY A 132 -7.92 -18.11 -10.14
N GLY A 133 -8.50 -16.93 -10.24
CA GLY A 133 -7.75 -15.68 -10.25
C GLY A 133 -7.11 -15.38 -8.89
N ALA A 134 -5.99 -14.67 -8.85
CA ALA A 134 -5.33 -14.25 -7.63
C ALA A 134 -5.49 -12.74 -7.41
N LEU A 135 -5.87 -12.33 -6.19
CA LEU A 135 -6.03 -10.92 -5.80
C LEU A 135 -4.98 -10.53 -4.75
N LEU A 136 -4.25 -9.45 -5.00
CA LEU A 136 -3.45 -8.73 -4.02
C LEU A 136 -4.11 -7.37 -3.77
N LEU A 137 -4.87 -7.27 -2.67
CA LEU A 137 -5.55 -6.05 -2.26
C LEU A 137 -4.73 -5.33 -1.20
N ILE A 138 -4.19 -4.19 -1.56
CA ILE A 138 -3.40 -3.32 -0.70
C ILE A 138 -4.21 -2.06 -0.41
N ALA A 139 -4.50 -1.84 0.85
CA ALA A 139 -5.09 -0.60 1.34
C ALA A 139 -4.30 -0.17 2.57
N ASP A 140 -3.72 0.99 2.50
CA ASP A 140 -2.93 1.58 3.57
C ASP A 140 -3.86 2.04 4.72
N HIS A 141 -3.58 3.11 5.38
CA HIS A 141 -4.44 3.68 6.42
C HIS A 141 -5.71 4.35 5.84
N MET A 142 -6.60 4.86 6.70
CA MET A 142 -7.73 5.71 6.32
C MET A 142 -7.28 6.87 5.41
N PRO A 143 -7.99 7.22 4.34
CA PRO A 143 -9.31 6.67 3.94
C PRO A 143 -9.21 5.48 2.96
N LEU A 144 -8.02 5.05 2.61
CA LEU A 144 -7.77 4.02 1.58
C LEU A 144 -8.32 2.66 2.01
N ALA A 145 -8.20 2.36 3.33
CA ALA A 145 -8.76 1.16 3.91
C ALA A 145 -10.29 1.15 3.84
N GLY A 146 -10.94 2.28 4.14
CA GLY A 146 -12.38 2.43 4.04
C GLY A 146 -12.87 2.29 2.60
N ALA A 147 -12.17 2.92 1.65
CA ALA A 147 -12.51 2.85 0.22
C ALA A 147 -12.44 1.41 -0.34
N ALA A 148 -11.59 0.55 0.23
CA ALA A 148 -11.45 -0.85 -0.16
C ALA A 148 -12.28 -1.82 0.70
N SER A 149 -12.97 -1.34 1.74
CA SER A 149 -13.59 -2.20 2.77
C SER A 149 -14.71 -3.09 2.23
N GLU A 150 -15.54 -2.62 1.30
CA GLU A 150 -16.59 -3.44 0.71
C GLU A 150 -16.02 -4.59 -0.15
N LEU A 151 -14.92 -4.34 -0.87
CA LEU A 151 -14.24 -5.39 -1.62
C LEU A 151 -13.59 -6.40 -0.68
N ALA A 152 -12.92 -5.95 0.39
CA ALA A 152 -12.35 -6.84 1.40
C ALA A 152 -13.41 -7.70 2.08
N ALA A 153 -14.57 -7.10 2.41
CA ALA A 153 -15.71 -7.81 3.02
C ALA A 153 -16.28 -8.92 2.14
N ALA A 154 -16.18 -8.80 0.81
CA ALA A 154 -16.58 -9.88 -0.11
C ALA A 154 -15.72 -11.15 0.03
N PHE A 155 -14.56 -11.04 0.70
CA PHE A 155 -13.63 -12.13 1.04
C PHE A 155 -13.58 -12.40 2.55
N GLU A 156 -14.60 -11.98 3.29
CA GLU A 156 -14.71 -12.15 4.75
C GLU A 156 -13.58 -11.49 5.55
N VAL A 157 -13.00 -10.41 5.00
CA VAL A 157 -11.98 -9.59 5.66
C VAL A 157 -12.58 -8.24 6.03
N ALA A 158 -12.47 -7.86 7.30
CA ALA A 158 -12.91 -6.58 7.81
C ALA A 158 -11.71 -5.64 7.99
N PHE A 159 -11.62 -4.61 7.17
CA PHE A 159 -10.63 -3.54 7.32
C PHE A 159 -11.04 -2.56 8.42
N ALA A 160 -10.10 -2.19 9.27
CA ALA A 160 -10.26 -1.09 10.19
C ALA A 160 -9.88 0.22 9.47
N ASP A 161 -10.88 1.05 9.15
CA ASP A 161 -10.64 2.31 8.45
C ASP A 161 -10.03 3.35 9.39
N GLY A 162 -8.76 3.17 9.70
CA GLY A 162 -7.98 3.98 10.65
C GLY A 162 -6.48 3.86 10.42
N PHE A 163 -5.72 4.31 11.40
CA PHE A 163 -4.26 4.20 11.43
C PHE A 163 -3.87 3.20 12.52
N ALA A 164 -3.27 2.10 12.14
CA ALA A 164 -2.73 1.12 13.09
C ALA A 164 -1.40 1.64 13.64
N VAL A 165 -1.40 2.04 14.90
CA VAL A 165 -0.24 2.59 15.59
C VAL A 165 -0.11 1.99 16.98
N LYS A 166 1.11 2.01 17.53
CA LYS A 166 1.31 1.67 18.95
C LYS A 166 0.50 2.62 19.84
N GLY A 167 -0.19 2.07 20.83
CA GLY A 167 -1.01 2.85 21.75
C GLY A 167 -0.20 3.94 22.50
N PHE A 168 -0.81 5.07 22.75
CA PHE A 168 -0.20 6.22 23.41
C PHE A 168 -1.18 6.91 24.35
N THR A 169 -0.63 7.62 25.36
CA THR A 169 -1.42 8.36 26.36
C THR A 169 -1.12 9.87 26.36
N SER A 170 -0.21 10.33 25.51
CA SER A 170 0.20 11.73 25.43
C SER A 170 0.44 12.15 23.98
N LYS A 171 0.47 13.47 23.73
CA LYS A 171 0.81 14.02 22.40
C LYS A 171 2.20 13.58 21.94
N ALA A 172 3.20 13.65 22.83
CA ALA A 172 4.57 13.22 22.50
C ALA A 172 4.63 11.71 22.19
N GLY A 173 3.86 10.88 22.91
CA GLY A 173 3.71 9.45 22.65
C GLY A 173 3.07 9.20 21.29
N ARG A 174 2.05 9.94 20.91
CA ARG A 174 1.44 9.88 19.57
C ARG A 174 2.45 10.21 18.48
N ASP A 175 3.14 11.33 18.60
CA ASP A 175 4.12 11.75 17.59
C ASP A 175 5.25 10.71 17.45
N SER A 176 5.68 10.10 18.55
CA SER A 176 6.61 8.96 18.54
C SER A 176 6.02 7.71 17.87
N ALA A 177 4.76 7.37 18.16
CA ALA A 177 4.11 6.19 17.57
C ALA A 177 4.03 6.27 16.04
N PHE A 178 3.77 7.46 15.50
CA PHE A 178 3.79 7.68 14.03
C PHE A 178 5.19 7.76 13.43
N ALA A 179 6.19 8.22 14.18
CA ALA A 179 7.56 8.34 13.71
C ALA A 179 8.35 7.02 13.77
N THR A 180 7.91 6.07 14.60
CA THR A 180 8.65 4.83 14.85
C THR A 180 8.13 3.70 13.95
N PRO A 181 8.96 3.15 13.07
CA PRO A 181 8.57 2.01 12.26
C PRO A 181 8.27 0.77 13.10
N THR A 182 7.24 0.04 12.70
CA THR A 182 6.93 -1.28 13.28
C THR A 182 7.80 -2.33 12.62
N LEU A 183 8.40 -3.19 13.44
CA LEU A 183 9.19 -4.33 12.98
C LEU A 183 8.44 -5.62 13.27
N PHE A 184 8.31 -6.46 12.24
CA PHE A 184 7.72 -7.78 12.33
C PHE A 184 8.82 -8.82 12.13
N ARG A 185 8.95 -9.75 13.08
CA ARG A 185 9.97 -10.80 13.06
C ARG A 185 9.40 -12.13 13.56
N PRO A 186 9.92 -13.26 13.07
CA PRO A 186 9.57 -14.57 13.64
C PRO A 186 9.92 -14.70 15.13
N SER A 187 11.06 -14.14 15.56
CA SER A 187 11.51 -14.17 16.95
C SER A 187 10.52 -13.54 17.93
N ASP A 188 9.75 -12.55 17.46
CA ASP A 188 8.81 -11.78 18.27
C ASP A 188 7.37 -12.34 18.16
N GLY A 189 7.17 -13.39 17.35
CA GLY A 189 5.86 -13.94 17.02
C GLY A 189 4.99 -13.03 16.14
N THR A 190 5.57 -11.95 15.61
CA THR A 190 4.84 -10.95 14.82
C THR A 190 4.90 -11.18 13.31
N LEU A 191 5.83 -12.02 12.84
CA LEU A 191 5.92 -12.49 11.45
C LEU A 191 5.75 -14.01 11.44
N ALA A 192 4.63 -14.48 10.92
CA ALA A 192 4.32 -15.91 10.85
C ALA A 192 5.12 -16.60 9.74
N MET A 193 5.41 -17.89 9.94
CA MET A 193 5.94 -18.74 8.87
C MET A 193 4.84 -18.97 7.83
N HIS A 194 5.11 -18.56 6.60
CA HIS A 194 4.18 -18.65 5.48
C HIS A 194 4.96 -18.78 4.17
N PRO A 195 4.47 -19.47 3.11
CA PRO A 195 5.16 -19.53 1.82
C PRO A 195 5.60 -18.19 1.26
N ILE A 196 4.80 -17.11 1.45
CA ILE A 196 5.14 -15.75 1.01
C ILE A 196 6.45 -15.23 1.61
N VAL A 197 6.77 -15.59 2.85
CA VAL A 197 7.99 -15.14 3.55
C VAL A 197 9.10 -16.19 3.56
N SER A 198 8.79 -17.43 3.24
CA SER A 198 9.75 -18.56 3.24
C SER A 198 10.67 -18.53 2.03
N GLY A 199 10.20 -17.96 0.89
CA GLY A 199 10.90 -18.07 -0.37
C GLY A 199 11.00 -19.51 -0.89
N ARG A 200 11.74 -19.71 -1.98
CA ARG A 200 12.01 -21.04 -2.56
C ARG A 200 13.06 -21.81 -1.75
N ASP A 201 13.90 -21.08 -1.04
CA ASP A 201 14.93 -21.61 -0.14
C ASP A 201 15.34 -20.58 0.93
N SER A 202 16.31 -20.94 1.76
CA SER A 202 16.77 -20.08 2.87
C SER A 202 17.39 -18.75 2.43
N THR A 203 17.89 -18.63 1.20
CA THR A 203 18.49 -17.40 0.68
C THR A 203 17.46 -16.36 0.26
N GLU A 204 16.21 -16.77 0.05
CA GLU A 204 15.08 -15.91 -0.29
C GLU A 204 14.17 -15.62 0.92
N ARG A 205 14.47 -16.22 2.06
CA ARG A 205 13.63 -16.08 3.25
C ARG A 205 13.61 -14.65 3.75
N VAL A 206 12.41 -14.13 3.95
CA VAL A 206 12.18 -12.86 4.63
C VAL A 206 12.23 -13.07 6.13
N THR A 207 13.23 -12.50 6.79
CA THR A 207 13.45 -12.64 8.23
C THR A 207 12.95 -11.44 9.03
N GLN A 208 12.62 -10.35 8.37
CA GLN A 208 12.09 -9.14 8.97
C GLN A 208 11.31 -8.33 7.94
N VAL A 209 10.19 -7.78 8.37
CA VAL A 209 9.46 -6.74 7.65
C VAL A 209 9.46 -5.48 8.48
N ARG A 210 9.74 -4.35 7.85
CA ARG A 210 9.68 -3.02 8.45
C ARG A 210 8.55 -2.25 7.79
N SER A 211 7.60 -1.80 8.58
CA SER A 211 6.46 -1.02 8.15
C SER A 211 6.40 0.30 8.90
N PHE A 212 5.77 1.30 8.31
CA PHE A 212 5.37 2.51 9.02
C PHE A 212 3.97 2.30 9.61
N THR A 213 3.11 3.30 9.57
CA THR A 213 1.72 3.06 9.87
C THR A 213 1.07 2.23 8.74
N GLY A 214 -0.16 1.88 8.91
CA GLY A 214 -1.00 1.16 7.98
C GLY A 214 -2.35 1.02 8.61
N GLN A 215 -3.14 0.04 8.20
CA GLN A 215 -4.39 -0.31 8.87
C GLN A 215 -4.28 -1.68 9.55
N ALA A 216 -5.16 -1.92 10.52
CA ALA A 216 -5.41 -3.26 11.03
C ALA A 216 -6.59 -3.89 10.27
N PHE A 217 -6.61 -5.22 10.15
CA PHE A 217 -7.77 -5.93 9.64
C PHE A 217 -7.97 -7.26 10.37
N GLN A 218 -9.18 -7.77 10.30
CA GLN A 218 -9.56 -9.06 10.85
C GLN A 218 -10.22 -9.89 9.76
N GLY A 219 -9.95 -11.17 9.76
CA GLY A 219 -10.61 -12.11 8.86
C GLY A 219 -11.39 -13.15 9.63
N ARG A 220 -12.48 -13.64 9.04
CA ARG A 220 -13.36 -14.66 9.60
C ARG A 220 -13.32 -15.97 8.81
N ALA A 221 -12.75 -15.95 7.60
CA ALA A 221 -12.61 -17.13 6.80
C ALA A 221 -11.75 -18.19 7.51
N ARG A 222 -12.16 -19.46 7.45
CA ARG A 222 -11.44 -20.57 8.12
C ARG A 222 -10.03 -20.77 7.60
N ASP A 223 -9.78 -20.43 6.34
CA ASP A 223 -8.51 -20.64 5.64
C ASP A 223 -7.60 -19.40 5.69
N LEU A 224 -7.98 -18.38 6.48
CA LEU A 224 -7.22 -17.16 6.61
C LEU A 224 -5.94 -17.40 7.42
N GLN A 225 -4.80 -17.06 6.84
CA GLN A 225 -3.49 -17.21 7.46
C GLN A 225 -2.86 -15.83 7.68
N PRO A 226 -2.84 -15.31 8.93
CA PRO A 226 -2.17 -14.06 9.22
C PRO A 226 -0.66 -14.20 9.03
N VAL A 227 -0.05 -13.30 8.25
CA VAL A 227 1.40 -13.28 8.02
C VAL A 227 2.09 -12.24 8.92
N MET A 228 1.49 -11.06 9.04
CA MET A 228 1.97 -10.00 9.93
C MET A 228 0.92 -9.79 11.03
N ILE A 229 1.34 -9.96 12.27
CA ILE A 229 0.46 -9.93 13.44
C ILE A 229 0.81 -8.69 14.27
N LEU A 230 -0.17 -7.80 14.41
CA LEU A 230 0.01 -6.62 15.26
C LEU A 230 0.10 -7.02 16.72
N PRO A 231 1.06 -6.48 17.49
CA PRO A 231 1.11 -6.65 18.92
C PRO A 231 -0.15 -6.12 19.62
N PRO A 232 -0.50 -6.65 20.81
CA PRO A 232 -1.75 -6.29 21.50
C PRO A 232 -1.79 -4.83 22.02
N ASP A 233 -0.67 -4.13 22.03
CA ASP A 233 -0.57 -2.72 22.40
C ASP A 233 -0.79 -1.76 21.21
N PHE A 234 -1.18 -2.29 20.04
CA PHE A 234 -1.60 -1.47 18.90
C PHE A 234 -3.07 -1.07 19.00
N VAL A 235 -3.36 0.10 18.50
CA VAL A 235 -4.71 0.66 18.40
C VAL A 235 -4.99 1.12 16.95
N SER A 236 -6.25 1.13 16.55
CA SER A 236 -6.69 1.81 15.34
C SER A 236 -7.10 3.24 15.71
N LEU A 237 -6.40 4.23 15.17
CA LEU A 237 -6.72 5.65 15.37
C LEU A 237 -7.51 6.14 14.17
N GLU A 238 -8.71 6.66 14.44
CA GLU A 238 -9.55 7.31 13.44
C GLU A 238 -9.43 8.83 13.60
N PRO A 239 -8.98 9.58 12.58
CA PRO A 239 -9.03 11.03 12.58
C PRO A 239 -10.49 11.51 12.69
N ARG A 240 -10.74 12.52 13.53
CA ARG A 240 -12.03 13.17 13.70
C ARG A 240 -11.95 14.62 13.22
#